data_e4ce8c2f840e7bcdb3adaadcb433808c
#
_entry.id   e4ce8c2f840e7bcdb3adaadcb433808c
#
_cell.length_a   1.000
_cell.length_b   1.000
_cell.length_c   1.000
_cell.angle_alpha   90.00
_cell.angle_beta   90.00
_cell.angle_gamma   90.00
#
_symmetry.space_group_name_H-M   'P 1'
#
loop_
_entity.id
_entity.type
_entity.pdbx_description
1 polymer ?
#
loop_
_entity_poly.entity_id
_entity_poly.type
_entity_poly.pdbx_seq_one_letter_code
_entity_poly.pdbx_strand_id
1 'polypeptide(L)'
;MTKRFFTALITFIALSLPATAQDAAGDGLHKQPWFMDSFLEFGDDLKEAAAEGKDLLIIIEQDGCPYCRELHRVNFARTEITDYIQAHYLVVQLDLYGSRGTVDFDGQELEERDLVEKWGAQFTPTTIVFSREKAGAASAKDAEVFRL
;
A
#
# COMPACT_ATOMS: atom_id res chain seq x y z
N MET A 1 -10.40 26.31 -68.40
CA MET A 1 -9.61 26.75 -67.24
C MET A 1 -10.03 25.90 -66.04
N THR A 2 -9.31 24.83 -65.74
CA THR A 2 -9.66 23.85 -64.72
C THR A 2 -8.66 23.99 -63.57
N LYS A 3 -9.14 24.55 -62.44
CA LYS A 3 -8.32 24.71 -61.22
C LYS A 3 -8.31 23.37 -60.47
N ARG A 4 -7.14 22.72 -60.38
CA ARG A 4 -6.89 21.53 -59.57
C ARG A 4 -6.61 21.98 -58.12
N PHE A 5 -7.51 21.65 -57.19
CA PHE A 5 -7.26 21.78 -55.75
C PHE A 5 -6.43 20.55 -55.30
N PHE A 6 -5.21 20.81 -54.83
CA PHE A 6 -4.39 19.81 -54.14
C PHE A 6 -4.77 19.84 -52.67
N THR A 7 -5.46 18.81 -52.18
CA THR A 7 -5.72 18.61 -50.76
C THR A 7 -4.52 17.89 -50.14
N ALA A 8 -3.75 18.60 -49.37
CA ALA A 8 -2.63 18.04 -48.60
C ALA A 8 -3.20 17.34 -47.34
N LEU A 9 -3.07 16.02 -47.30
CA LEU A 9 -3.42 15.17 -46.18
C LEU A 9 -2.27 15.22 -45.17
N ILE A 10 -2.45 15.98 -44.04
CA ILE A 10 -1.49 16.04 -42.95
C ILE A 10 -1.75 14.85 -42.02
N THR A 11 -0.89 13.83 -42.11
CA THR A 11 -0.93 12.68 -41.21
C THR A 11 -0.32 13.07 -39.86
N PHE A 12 -1.17 13.17 -38.86
CA PHE A 12 -0.74 13.44 -37.45
C PHE A 12 -0.25 12.10 -36.86
N ILE A 13 1.07 11.94 -36.74
CA ILE A 13 1.68 10.83 -36.01
C ILE A 13 1.62 11.20 -34.51
N ALA A 14 0.69 10.59 -33.78
CA ALA A 14 0.65 10.68 -32.33
C ALA A 14 1.80 9.86 -31.74
N LEU A 15 2.85 10.56 -31.25
CA LEU A 15 3.90 9.97 -30.47
C LEU A 15 3.34 9.64 -29.07
N SER A 16 2.99 8.38 -28.80
CA SER A 16 2.67 7.90 -27.47
C SER A 16 3.96 7.80 -26.65
N LEU A 17 4.19 8.78 -25.80
CA LEU A 17 5.23 8.72 -24.77
C LEU A 17 4.79 7.69 -23.71
N PRO A 18 5.68 6.78 -23.27
CA PRO A 18 5.38 5.95 -22.11
C PRO A 18 5.19 6.86 -20.90
N ALA A 19 4.05 6.75 -20.23
CA ALA A 19 3.83 7.38 -18.93
C ALA A 19 4.77 6.68 -17.95
N THR A 20 5.88 7.32 -17.60
CA THR A 20 6.64 6.95 -16.41
C THR A 20 5.74 7.23 -15.22
N ALA A 21 5.37 6.20 -14.46
CA ALA A 21 4.74 6.38 -13.16
C ALA A 21 5.69 7.24 -12.33
N GLN A 22 5.32 8.51 -12.15
CA GLN A 22 5.99 9.38 -11.20
C GLN A 22 5.56 8.90 -9.82
N ASP A 23 6.53 8.55 -8.97
CA ASP A 23 6.31 8.42 -7.54
C ASP A 23 5.62 9.71 -7.09
N ALA A 24 4.34 9.60 -6.74
CA ALA A 24 3.61 10.74 -6.20
C ALA A 24 4.30 11.09 -4.89
N ALA A 25 4.98 12.23 -4.86
CA ALA A 25 5.58 12.81 -3.67
C ALA A 25 4.44 13.13 -2.68
N GLY A 26 4.05 12.17 -1.85
CA GLY A 26 3.08 12.32 -0.78
C GLY A 26 3.80 12.46 0.54
N ASP A 27 4.06 11.49 1.27
CA ASP A 27 4.60 11.48 2.63
C ASP A 27 6.07 11.01 2.73
N GLY A 28 6.76 10.91 1.59
CA GLY A 28 8.14 10.41 1.51
C GLY A 28 8.25 8.87 1.50
N LEU A 29 7.15 8.16 1.65
CA LEU A 29 7.11 6.70 1.57
C LEU A 29 7.01 6.21 0.12
N HIS A 30 7.56 5.02 -0.14
CA HIS A 30 7.35 4.32 -1.39
C HIS A 30 5.97 3.67 -1.39
N LYS A 31 5.04 4.10 -2.27
CA LYS A 31 3.67 3.55 -2.34
C LYS A 31 3.50 2.67 -3.56
N GLN A 32 2.82 1.54 -3.40
CA GLN A 32 2.41 0.70 -4.52
C GLN A 32 0.95 0.97 -4.89
N PRO A 33 0.59 0.94 -6.19
CA PRO A 33 -0.78 1.24 -6.63
C PRO A 33 -1.82 0.21 -6.17
N TRP A 34 -1.38 -0.95 -5.71
CA TRP A 34 -2.23 -2.04 -5.21
C TRP A 34 -2.33 -2.07 -3.67
N PHE A 35 -1.70 -1.13 -2.97
CA PHE A 35 -1.95 -0.95 -1.54
C PHE A 35 -3.37 -0.43 -1.31
N MET A 36 -4.01 -0.94 -0.27
CA MET A 36 -5.33 -0.52 0.13
C MET A 36 -5.33 0.97 0.53
N ASP A 37 -6.34 1.70 0.06
CA ASP A 37 -6.56 3.08 0.49
C ASP A 37 -7.44 3.07 1.74
N SER A 38 -6.82 2.76 2.89
CA SER A 38 -7.46 2.59 4.18
C SER A 38 -7.68 3.92 4.90
N PHE A 39 -8.76 4.00 5.69
CA PHE A 39 -8.96 5.04 6.70
C PHE A 39 -8.18 4.78 7.99
N LEU A 40 -7.39 3.70 8.05
CA LEU A 40 -6.58 3.27 9.18
C LEU A 40 -7.41 2.92 10.42
N GLU A 41 -8.58 2.31 10.21
CA GLU A 41 -9.45 1.71 11.22
C GLU A 41 -9.25 0.19 11.19
N PHE A 42 -8.24 -0.31 11.93
CA PHE A 42 -7.70 -1.65 11.71
C PHE A 42 -8.66 -2.80 12.01
N GLY A 43 -9.61 -2.57 12.93
CA GLY A 43 -10.69 -3.54 13.16
C GLY A 43 -11.61 -3.69 11.94
N ASP A 44 -11.86 -2.61 11.22
CA ASP A 44 -12.69 -2.61 10.02
C ASP A 44 -11.90 -3.04 8.78
N ASP A 45 -10.64 -2.62 8.67
CA ASP A 45 -9.73 -3.09 7.62
C ASP A 45 -9.60 -4.63 7.64
N LEU A 46 -9.48 -5.24 8.83
CA LEU A 46 -9.43 -6.70 8.95
C LEU A 46 -10.77 -7.37 8.57
N LYS A 47 -11.90 -6.75 8.90
CA LYS A 47 -13.21 -7.26 8.47
C LYS A 47 -13.37 -7.18 6.95
N GLU A 48 -12.90 -6.09 6.33
CA GLU A 48 -12.90 -5.95 4.87
C GLU A 48 -12.03 -7.02 4.21
N ALA A 49 -10.81 -7.22 4.71
CA ALA A 49 -9.93 -8.28 4.23
C ALA A 49 -10.60 -9.66 4.35
N ALA A 50 -11.20 -9.95 5.50
CA ALA A 50 -11.90 -11.21 5.74
C ALA A 50 -13.09 -11.41 4.79
N ALA A 51 -13.84 -10.35 4.47
CA ALA A 51 -14.96 -10.41 3.51
C ALA A 51 -14.48 -10.76 2.08
N GLU A 52 -13.24 -10.38 1.73
CA GLU A 52 -12.58 -10.80 0.47
C GLU A 52 -11.88 -12.17 0.56
N GLY A 53 -11.91 -12.83 1.70
CA GLY A 53 -11.22 -14.10 1.93
C GLY A 53 -9.70 -13.95 2.05
N LYS A 54 -9.22 -12.74 2.39
CA LYS A 54 -7.82 -12.38 2.53
C LYS A 54 -7.45 -12.08 3.99
N ASP A 55 -6.17 -12.17 4.29
CA ASP A 55 -5.61 -11.65 5.54
C ASP A 55 -5.24 -10.17 5.38
N LEU A 56 -5.07 -9.43 6.47
CA LEU A 56 -4.62 -8.06 6.46
C LEU A 56 -3.10 -8.03 6.68
N LEU A 57 -2.37 -7.45 5.74
CA LEU A 57 -0.92 -7.27 5.78
C LEU A 57 -0.59 -5.80 6.04
N ILE A 58 0.09 -5.53 7.14
CA ILE A 58 0.60 -4.18 7.43
C ILE A 58 2.07 -4.13 7.08
N ILE A 59 2.48 -3.10 6.35
CA ILE A 59 3.88 -2.80 6.06
C ILE A 59 4.20 -1.47 6.73
N ILE A 60 5.08 -1.50 7.74
CA ILE A 60 5.55 -0.31 8.45
C ILE A 60 6.87 0.12 7.85
N GLU A 61 6.91 1.33 7.35
CA GLU A 61 8.07 1.90 6.68
C GLU A 61 8.41 3.28 7.23
N GLN A 62 9.44 3.92 6.72
CA GLN A 62 9.80 5.32 7.03
C GLN A 62 10.45 5.96 5.83
N ASP A 63 10.35 7.28 5.73
CA ASP A 63 11.10 8.04 4.73
C ASP A 63 12.61 7.83 4.88
N GLY A 64 13.31 7.79 3.75
CA GLY A 64 14.75 7.59 3.71
C GLY A 64 15.25 6.19 4.08
N CYS A 65 14.37 5.21 4.29
CA CYS A 65 14.72 3.82 4.61
C CYS A 65 15.29 3.09 3.39
N PRO A 66 16.58 2.72 3.37
CA PRO A 66 17.17 2.04 2.21
C PRO A 66 16.62 0.62 2.00
N TYR A 67 16.26 -0.09 3.07
CA TYR A 67 15.69 -1.44 2.99
C TYR A 67 14.24 -1.40 2.49
N CYS A 68 13.47 -0.37 2.86
CA CYS A 68 12.12 -0.17 2.34
C CYS A 68 12.18 0.08 0.82
N ARG A 69 13.10 0.94 0.37
CA ARG A 69 13.34 1.15 -1.06
C ARG A 69 13.70 -0.14 -1.79
N GLU A 70 14.55 -0.99 -1.20
CA GLU A 70 14.90 -2.29 -1.80
C GLU A 70 13.70 -3.24 -1.84
N LEU A 71 12.86 -3.26 -0.82
CA LEU A 71 11.60 -4.02 -0.80
C LEU A 71 10.74 -3.65 -2.01
N HIS A 72 10.54 -2.35 -2.25
CA HIS A 72 9.75 -1.88 -3.38
C HIS A 72 10.43 -2.12 -4.73
N ARG A 73 11.74 -1.79 -4.84
CA ARG A 73 12.47 -1.84 -6.10
C ARG A 73 12.78 -3.26 -6.58
N VAL A 74 12.99 -4.18 -5.66
CA VAL A 74 13.42 -5.55 -5.97
C VAL A 74 12.30 -6.57 -5.76
N ASN A 75 11.71 -6.60 -4.58
CA ASN A 75 10.69 -7.61 -4.25
C ASN A 75 9.35 -7.29 -4.92
N PHE A 76 8.85 -6.07 -4.77
CA PHE A 76 7.57 -5.68 -5.38
C PHE A 76 7.65 -5.38 -6.89
N ALA A 77 8.85 -5.39 -7.49
CA ALA A 77 9.02 -5.40 -8.94
C ALA A 77 8.82 -6.80 -9.54
N ARG A 78 8.75 -7.86 -8.71
CA ARG A 78 8.58 -9.24 -9.17
C ARG A 78 7.11 -9.61 -9.16
N THR A 79 6.57 -9.85 -10.36
CA THR A 79 5.15 -10.14 -10.55
C THR A 79 4.69 -11.35 -9.73
N GLU A 80 5.49 -12.42 -9.64
CA GLU A 80 5.14 -13.60 -8.87
C GLU A 80 4.97 -13.32 -7.36
N ILE A 81 5.68 -12.30 -6.82
CA ILE A 81 5.52 -11.88 -5.43
C ILE A 81 4.27 -11.04 -5.26
N THR A 82 4.10 -10.03 -6.12
CA THR A 82 2.96 -9.11 -6.03
C THR A 82 1.63 -9.80 -6.33
N ASP A 83 1.58 -10.71 -7.28
CA ASP A 83 0.40 -11.50 -7.57
C ASP A 83 0.00 -12.38 -6.38
N TYR A 84 0.99 -13.02 -5.73
CA TYR A 84 0.73 -13.81 -4.53
C TYR A 84 0.21 -12.93 -3.38
N ILE A 85 0.85 -11.78 -3.13
CA ILE A 85 0.42 -10.86 -2.07
C ILE A 85 -1.01 -10.39 -2.34
N GLN A 86 -1.31 -9.90 -3.53
CA GLN A 86 -2.64 -9.40 -3.87
C GLN A 86 -3.74 -10.47 -3.85
N ALA A 87 -3.37 -11.74 -4.13
CA ALA A 87 -4.31 -12.84 -4.05
C ALA A 87 -4.68 -13.22 -2.61
N HIS A 88 -3.80 -12.98 -1.63
CA HIS A 88 -3.97 -13.49 -0.27
C HIS A 88 -4.10 -12.41 0.81
N TYR A 89 -3.76 -11.16 0.49
CA TYR A 89 -3.72 -10.08 1.47
C TYR A 89 -4.37 -8.80 0.93
N LEU A 90 -5.05 -8.05 1.80
CA LEU A 90 -5.16 -6.59 1.66
C LEU A 90 -3.96 -5.97 2.36
N VAL A 91 -3.34 -4.98 1.74
CA VAL A 91 -2.08 -4.41 2.22
C VAL A 91 -2.26 -2.96 2.60
N VAL A 92 -1.97 -2.63 3.85
CA VAL A 92 -1.98 -1.26 4.38
C VAL A 92 -0.55 -0.85 4.76
N GLN A 93 -0.16 0.35 4.34
CA GLN A 93 1.14 0.93 4.66
C GLN A 93 1.02 1.93 5.80
N LEU A 94 1.92 1.82 6.78
CA LEU A 94 2.09 2.75 7.88
C LEU A 94 3.47 3.41 7.84
N ASP A 95 3.52 4.66 8.34
CA ASP A 95 4.77 5.38 8.57
C ASP A 95 5.16 5.25 10.06
N LEU A 96 6.38 4.78 10.32
CA LEU A 96 6.95 4.66 11.67
C LEU A 96 6.91 5.99 12.45
N TYR A 97 6.98 7.12 11.74
CA TYR A 97 6.97 8.47 12.30
C TYR A 97 5.75 9.29 11.87
N GLY A 98 4.74 8.62 11.31
CA GLY A 98 3.56 9.26 10.76
C GLY A 98 2.67 9.93 11.81
N SER A 99 1.85 10.88 11.34
CA SER A 99 0.92 11.63 12.18
C SER A 99 -0.53 11.50 11.72
N ARG A 100 -0.84 10.57 10.79
CA ARG A 100 -2.22 10.30 10.41
C ARG A 100 -2.98 9.76 11.62
N GLY A 101 -4.25 10.12 11.75
CA GLY A 101 -5.13 9.49 12.74
C GLY A 101 -5.39 8.04 12.41
N THR A 102 -5.38 7.18 13.41
CA THR A 102 -5.63 5.74 13.31
C THR A 102 -6.59 5.30 14.40
N VAL A 103 -7.29 4.18 14.18
CA VAL A 103 -8.10 3.50 15.20
C VAL A 103 -7.62 2.07 15.34
N ASP A 104 -7.10 1.72 16.52
CA ASP A 104 -6.63 0.36 16.83
C ASP A 104 -7.80 -0.63 16.98
N PHE A 105 -7.52 -1.91 17.04
CA PHE A 105 -8.49 -3.00 17.24
C PHE A 105 -9.36 -2.84 18.49
N ASP A 106 -8.84 -2.22 19.54
CA ASP A 106 -9.56 -1.93 20.80
C ASP A 106 -10.38 -0.63 20.74
N GLY A 107 -10.41 0.03 19.59
CA GLY A 107 -11.11 1.31 19.37
C GLY A 107 -10.33 2.53 19.87
N GLN A 108 -9.09 2.37 20.31
CA GLN A 108 -8.27 3.51 20.74
C GLN A 108 -7.85 4.33 19.50
N GLU A 109 -8.11 5.64 19.55
CA GLU A 109 -7.63 6.60 18.55
C GLU A 109 -6.19 7.02 18.91
N LEU A 110 -5.28 6.91 17.95
CA LEU A 110 -3.85 7.21 18.10
C LEU A 110 -3.32 7.91 16.86
N GLU A 111 -2.23 8.64 16.97
CA GLU A 111 -1.42 8.95 15.82
C GLU A 111 -0.67 7.69 15.35
N GLU A 112 -0.40 7.63 14.06
CA GLU A 112 0.23 6.49 13.40
C GLU A 112 1.52 6.00 14.12
N ARG A 113 2.41 6.94 14.50
CA ARG A 113 3.63 6.63 15.25
C ARG A 113 3.35 6.01 16.62
N ASP A 114 2.32 6.50 17.34
CA ASP A 114 1.97 6.01 18.67
C ASP A 114 1.35 4.60 18.58
N LEU A 115 0.58 4.35 17.51
CA LEU A 115 0.06 3.03 17.22
C LEU A 115 1.18 2.04 16.90
N VAL A 116 2.12 2.44 16.05
CA VAL A 116 3.26 1.61 15.65
C VAL A 116 4.13 1.27 16.86
N GLU A 117 4.35 2.25 17.79
CA GLU A 117 5.02 2.03 19.06
C GLU A 117 4.22 1.07 19.97
N LYS A 118 2.90 1.24 20.09
CA LYS A 118 2.00 0.35 20.82
C LYS A 118 2.08 -1.09 20.31
N TRP A 119 2.20 -1.27 18.99
CA TRP A 119 2.38 -2.58 18.36
C TRP A 119 3.81 -3.12 18.48
N GLY A 120 4.74 -2.33 19.03
CA GLY A 120 6.13 -2.74 19.29
C GLY A 120 7.00 -2.84 18.03
N ALA A 121 6.64 -2.19 16.94
CA ALA A 121 7.49 -2.08 15.76
C ALA A 121 8.53 -0.96 15.97
N GLN A 122 9.81 -1.31 15.84
CA GLN A 122 10.94 -0.39 16.10
C GLN A 122 11.88 -0.26 14.90
N PHE A 123 11.71 -1.08 13.88
CA PHE A 123 12.57 -1.13 12.70
C PHE A 123 11.73 -1.11 11.43
N THR A 124 12.33 -0.68 10.33
CA THR A 124 11.69 -0.66 9.01
C THR A 124 12.55 -1.34 7.95
N PRO A 125 11.94 -2.07 7.02
CA PRO A 125 10.51 -2.38 7.01
C PRO A 125 10.15 -3.41 8.07
N THR A 126 9.00 -3.26 8.75
CA THR A 126 8.37 -4.30 9.55
C THR A 126 7.09 -4.75 8.87
N THR A 127 6.87 -6.04 8.79
CA THR A 127 5.66 -6.64 8.22
C THR A 127 4.88 -7.36 9.30
N ILE A 128 3.58 -7.09 9.42
CA ILE A 128 2.67 -7.75 10.37
C ILE A 128 1.50 -8.34 9.60
N VAL A 129 1.13 -9.59 9.89
CA VAL A 129 -0.05 -10.25 9.33
C VAL A 129 -1.09 -10.45 10.41
N PHE A 130 -2.30 -9.93 10.17
CA PHE A 130 -3.49 -10.19 10.95
C PHE A 130 -4.39 -11.18 10.20
N SER A 131 -4.79 -12.26 10.89
CA SER A 131 -5.57 -13.32 10.26
C SER A 131 -7.04 -12.94 10.09
N ARG A 132 -7.60 -13.18 8.90
CA ARG A 132 -9.05 -13.05 8.62
C ARG A 132 -9.92 -13.88 9.55
N GLU A 133 -9.40 -15.01 10.06
CA GLU A 133 -10.14 -15.85 11.02
C GLU A 133 -10.33 -15.15 12.37
N LYS A 134 -9.58 -14.09 12.60
CA LYS A 134 -9.60 -13.25 13.80
C LYS A 134 -10.29 -11.90 13.58
N ALA A 135 -11.07 -11.76 12.52
CA ALA A 135 -11.87 -10.57 12.29
C ALA A 135 -12.85 -10.36 13.48
N GLY A 136 -12.72 -9.21 14.15
CA GLY A 136 -13.42 -8.94 15.41
C GLY A 136 -12.58 -9.18 16.67
N ALA A 137 -11.28 -9.47 16.55
CA ALA A 137 -10.35 -9.50 17.67
C ALA A 137 -10.36 -8.16 18.44
N ALA A 138 -10.23 -8.24 19.76
CA ALA A 138 -10.25 -7.06 20.63
C ALA A 138 -8.88 -6.35 20.73
N SER A 139 -7.83 -6.92 20.18
CA SER A 139 -6.50 -6.30 20.16
C SER A 139 -5.68 -6.77 18.95
N ALA A 140 -4.71 -5.97 18.54
CA ALA A 140 -3.75 -6.33 17.51
C ALA A 140 -3.01 -7.64 17.86
N LYS A 141 -2.62 -7.81 19.14
CA LYS A 141 -1.95 -9.02 19.62
C LYS A 141 -2.78 -10.29 19.41
N ASP A 142 -4.09 -10.21 19.56
CA ASP A 142 -4.98 -11.36 19.37
C ASP A 142 -5.18 -11.67 17.88
N ALA A 143 -5.15 -10.65 17.02
CA ALA A 143 -5.32 -10.78 15.58
C ALA A 143 -4.01 -11.21 14.86
N GLU A 144 -2.85 -10.85 15.41
CA GLU A 144 -1.54 -11.11 14.81
C GLU A 144 -1.24 -12.61 14.75
N VAL A 145 -0.76 -13.06 13.59
CA VAL A 145 -0.33 -14.46 13.37
C VAL A 145 1.11 -14.56 12.86
N PHE A 146 1.66 -13.46 12.36
CA PHE A 146 3.01 -13.44 11.84
C PHE A 146 3.60 -12.01 11.89
N ARG A 147 4.90 -11.93 12.12
CA ARG A 147 5.69 -10.69 12.06
C ARG A 147 7.09 -10.95 11.51
N LEU A 148 7.57 -10.04 10.68
CA LEU A 148 8.91 -10.05 10.10
C LEU A 148 9.54 -8.67 10.23
#